data_9e37d89468921a8d90a162fa89cf0566
#
_entry.id   9e37d89468921a8d90a162fa89cf0566
#
_cell.length_a   1.000
_cell.length_b   1.000
_cell.length_c   1.000
_cell.angle_alpha   90.00
_cell.angle_beta   90.00
_cell.angle_gamma   90.00
#
_symmetry.space_group_name_H-M   'P 1'
#
loop_
_entity.id
_entity.type
_entity.pdbx_description
1 polymer ?
#
loop_
_entity_poly.entity_id
_entity_poly.type
_entity_poly.pdbx_seq_one_letter_code
_entity_poly.pdbx_strand_id
1 'polypeptide(L)' 'MSNVIDRVTSMVSPILADLSLELYDLDFAGGVLKVTIDTPPGSPAGVDIDQIALVTRPLGRELDHDENAVPGRFTLEVTS' A
#
# COMPACT_ATOMS: atom_id res chain seq x y z
N MET A 1 -18.37 3.40 9.15
CA MET A 1 -17.59 4.54 8.63
C MET A 1 -16.21 4.09 8.19
N SER A 2 -15.86 4.34 6.94
CA SER A 2 -14.51 4.00 6.51
C SER A 2 -13.52 5.01 7.05
N ASN A 3 -12.38 4.53 7.54
CA ASN A 3 -11.27 5.38 7.92
C ASN A 3 -10.17 5.28 6.86
N VAL A 4 -9.06 5.99 7.06
CA VAL A 4 -7.94 5.99 6.13
C VAL A 4 -7.43 4.56 5.87
N ILE A 5 -7.29 3.79 6.92
CA ILE A 5 -6.77 2.41 6.83
C ILE A 5 -7.69 1.55 5.95
N ASP A 6 -8.99 1.60 6.18
CA ASP A 6 -9.96 0.82 5.40
C ASP A 6 -9.96 1.22 3.92
N ARG A 7 -9.92 2.51 3.65
CA ARG A 7 -9.91 3.01 2.27
C ARG A 7 -8.66 2.61 1.53
N VAL A 8 -7.50 2.79 2.15
CA VAL A 8 -6.23 2.45 1.52
C VAL A 8 -6.09 0.93 1.36
N THR A 9 -6.58 0.16 2.32
CA THR A 9 -6.60 -1.30 2.20
C THR A 9 -7.39 -1.73 0.96
N SER A 10 -8.55 -1.12 0.74
CA SER A 10 -9.39 -1.42 -0.44
C SER A 10 -8.69 -1.03 -1.75
N MET A 11 -7.87 0.02 -1.74
CA MET A 11 -7.13 0.45 -2.92
C MET A 11 -5.94 -0.47 -3.22
N VAL A 12 -5.20 -0.85 -2.18
CA VAL A 12 -3.95 -1.60 -2.35
C VAL A 12 -4.19 -3.09 -2.58
N SER A 13 -5.28 -3.64 -2.05
CA SER A 13 -5.54 -5.08 -2.13
C SER A 13 -5.55 -5.63 -3.56
N PRO A 14 -6.29 -5.02 -4.53
CA PRO A 14 -6.24 -5.52 -5.91
C PRO A 14 -4.86 -5.37 -6.55
N ILE A 15 -4.11 -4.32 -6.19
CA ILE A 15 -2.75 -4.12 -6.69
C ILE A 15 -1.85 -5.27 -6.22
N LEU A 16 -1.92 -5.61 -4.95
CA LEU A 16 -1.13 -6.69 -4.37
C LEU A 16 -1.54 -8.06 -4.94
N ALA A 17 -2.84 -8.26 -5.15
CA ALA A 17 -3.32 -9.51 -5.73
C ALA A 17 -2.76 -9.74 -7.13
N ASP A 18 -2.69 -8.69 -7.95
CA ASP A 18 -2.12 -8.74 -9.30
C ASP A 18 -0.63 -9.12 -9.29
N LEU A 19 0.07 -8.79 -8.22
CA LEU A 19 1.50 -9.03 -8.07
C LEU A 19 1.79 -10.28 -7.22
N SER A 20 0.76 -11.00 -6.79
CA SER A 20 0.87 -12.15 -5.88
C SER A 20 1.57 -11.78 -4.57
N LEU A 21 1.25 -10.60 -4.06
CA LEU A 21 1.78 -10.12 -2.80
C LEU A 21 0.68 -10.01 -1.75
N GLU A 22 1.07 -9.93 -0.49
CA GLU A 22 0.16 -9.78 0.63
C GLU A 22 0.41 -8.48 1.38
N LEU A 23 -0.65 -7.92 1.94
CA LEU A 23 -0.55 -6.78 2.83
C LEU A 23 -0.21 -7.28 4.23
N TYR A 24 0.98 -6.92 4.71
CA TYR A 24 1.42 -7.30 6.05
C TYR A 24 0.90 -6.33 7.10
N ASP A 25 1.02 -5.04 6.83
CA ASP A 25 0.59 -4.00 7.76
C ASP A 25 0.32 -2.70 7.02
N LEU A 26 -0.53 -1.88 7.59
CA LEU A 26 -0.87 -0.57 7.05
C LEU A 26 -1.07 0.39 8.21
N ASP A 27 -0.33 1.48 8.21
CA ASP A 27 -0.37 2.46 9.28
C ASP A 27 -0.35 3.88 8.71
N PHE A 28 -1.00 4.79 9.42
CA PHE A 28 -0.98 6.20 9.09
C PHE A 28 -0.77 7.00 10.36
N ALA A 29 0.41 7.59 10.51
CA ALA A 29 0.79 8.36 11.68
C ALA A 29 1.79 9.45 11.29
N GLY A 30 1.68 10.62 11.93
CA GLY A 30 2.61 11.71 11.70
C GLY A 30 2.70 12.17 10.25
N GLY A 31 1.61 12.07 9.49
CA GLY A 31 1.59 12.44 8.08
C GLY A 31 2.27 11.43 7.16
N VAL A 32 2.60 10.25 7.65
CA VAL A 32 3.20 9.18 6.84
C VAL A 32 2.23 8.01 6.73
N LEU A 33 1.87 7.67 5.49
CA LEU A 33 1.10 6.47 5.19
C LEU A 33 2.07 5.36 4.85
N LYS A 34 2.22 4.41 5.77
CA LYS A 34 3.19 3.33 5.65
C LYS A 34 2.48 2.04 5.27
N VAL A 35 2.87 1.48 4.15
CA VAL A 35 2.32 0.22 3.63
C VAL A 35 3.42 -0.82 3.69
N THR A 36 3.23 -1.86 4.49
CA THR A 36 4.17 -2.97 4.60
C THR A 36 3.61 -4.15 3.83
N ILE A 37 4.37 -4.65 2.87
CA ILE A 37 3.95 -5.76 2.00
C ILE A 37 4.88 -6.96 2.20
N ASP A 38 4.38 -8.14 1.87
CA ASP A 38 5.13 -9.37 2.04
C ASP A 38 4.78 -10.35 0.92
N THR A 39 5.61 -11.37 0.76
CA THR A 39 5.32 -12.48 -0.14
C THR A 39 4.47 -13.53 0.58
N PRO A 40 3.65 -14.30 -0.16
CA PRO A 40 2.87 -15.37 0.44
C PRO A 40 3.75 -16.43 1.09
N PRO A 41 3.23 -17.14 2.10
CA PRO A 41 3.98 -18.25 2.72
C PRO A 41 4.43 -19.26 1.68
N GLY A 42 5.67 -19.72 1.80
CA GLY A 42 6.25 -20.68 0.88
C GLY A 42 6.93 -20.06 -0.34
N SER A 43 6.90 -18.75 -0.47
CA SER A 43 7.61 -18.06 -1.56
C SER A 43 9.13 -18.16 -1.34
N PRO A 44 9.89 -18.44 -2.42
CA PRO A 44 11.34 -18.65 -2.26
C PRO A 44 12.14 -17.38 -2.04
N ALA A 45 11.56 -16.22 -2.36
CA ALA A 45 12.24 -14.94 -2.23
C ALA A 45 11.32 -13.92 -1.57
N GLY A 46 11.91 -12.94 -0.91
CA GLY A 46 11.17 -11.81 -0.36
C GLY A 46 10.76 -10.81 -1.42
N VAL A 47 10.17 -9.71 -0.98
CA VAL A 47 9.76 -8.62 -1.86
C VAL A 47 10.99 -7.88 -2.36
N ASP A 48 11.10 -7.70 -3.68
CA ASP A 48 12.20 -6.95 -4.25
C ASP A 48 11.82 -5.48 -4.49
N ILE A 49 12.80 -4.68 -4.88
CA ILE A 49 12.61 -3.24 -5.05
C ILE A 49 11.70 -2.93 -6.25
N ASP A 50 11.72 -3.77 -7.28
CA ASP A 50 10.84 -3.60 -8.44
C ASP A 50 9.39 -3.83 -8.05
N GLN A 51 9.12 -4.81 -7.20
CA GLN A 51 7.78 -5.07 -6.70
C GLN A 51 7.26 -3.90 -5.85
N ILE A 52 8.13 -3.32 -5.03
CA ILE A 52 7.78 -2.13 -4.24
C ILE A 52 7.37 -0.99 -5.17
N ALA A 53 8.11 -0.77 -6.25
CA ALA A 53 7.77 0.27 -7.22
C ALA A 53 6.45 -0.02 -7.93
N LEU A 54 6.18 -1.29 -8.26
CA LEU A 54 4.93 -1.71 -8.90
C LEU A 54 3.71 -1.55 -7.99
N VAL A 55 3.90 -1.51 -6.70
CA VAL A 55 2.84 -1.20 -5.74
C VAL A 55 2.72 0.31 -5.55
N THR A 56 3.85 0.99 -5.39
CA THR A 56 3.90 2.42 -5.08
C THR A 56 3.26 3.26 -6.16
N ARG A 57 3.56 2.99 -7.42
CA ARG A 57 3.06 3.80 -8.55
C ARG A 57 1.54 3.76 -8.69
N PRO A 58 0.91 2.59 -8.82
CA PRO A 58 -0.55 2.57 -8.95
C PRO A 58 -1.26 3.03 -7.68
N LEU A 59 -0.71 2.73 -6.51
CA LEU A 59 -1.30 3.18 -5.25
C LEU A 59 -1.23 4.70 -5.13
N GLY A 60 -0.10 5.30 -5.48
CA GLY A 60 0.05 6.76 -5.48
C GLY A 60 -0.95 7.42 -6.42
N ARG A 61 -1.17 6.83 -7.59
CA ARG A 61 -2.13 7.33 -8.57
C ARG A 61 -3.56 7.25 -8.05
N GLU A 62 -3.93 6.15 -7.41
CA GLU A 62 -5.25 6.01 -6.79
C GLU A 62 -5.47 7.03 -5.68
N LEU A 63 -4.45 7.28 -4.86
CA LEU A 63 -4.52 8.27 -3.79
C LEU A 63 -4.64 9.69 -4.34
N ASP A 64 -3.99 9.98 -5.46
CA ASP A 64 -4.11 11.28 -6.13
C ASP A 64 -5.53 11.50 -6.68
N HIS A 65 -6.18 10.45 -7.14
CA HIS A 65 -7.55 10.53 -7.65
C HIS A 65 -8.59 10.63 -6.54
N ASP A 66 -8.33 10.07 -5.38
CA ASP A 66 -9.25 10.13 -4.25
C ASP A 66 -8.68 11.03 -3.15
N GLU A 67 -8.95 12.32 -3.27
CA GLU A 67 -8.47 13.33 -2.33
C GLU A 67 -8.99 13.13 -0.91
N ASN A 68 -10.07 12.38 -0.75
CA ASN A 68 -10.68 12.14 0.56
C ASN A 68 -10.17 10.86 1.23
N ALA A 69 -9.35 10.07 0.54
CA ALA A 69 -8.83 8.82 1.09
C ALA A 69 -7.90 9.08 2.29
N VAL A 70 -7.03 10.08 2.16
CA VAL A 70 -6.13 10.48 3.24
C VAL A 70 -6.28 11.98 3.46
N PRO A 71 -6.65 12.41 4.68
CA PRO A 71 -6.86 13.84 4.94
C PRO A 71 -5.53 14.60 4.98
N GLY A 72 -5.51 15.75 4.32
CA GLY A 72 -4.35 16.63 4.33
C GLY A 72 -3.18 16.10 3.52
N ARG A 73 -2.01 16.67 3.79
CA ARG A 73 -0.78 16.24 3.13
C ARG A 73 -0.21 15.00 3.81
N PHE A 74 0.34 14.12 3.01
CA PHE A 74 0.94 12.89 3.53
C PHE A 74 2.09 12.44 2.65
N THR A 75 2.94 11.61 3.21
CA THR A 75 4.01 10.91 2.49
C THR A 75 3.63 9.43 2.40
N LEU A 76 3.72 8.87 1.19
CA LEU A 76 3.48 7.44 0.98
C LEU A 76 4.82 6.71 1.10
N GLU A 77 4.85 5.72 1.99
CA GLU A 77 6.00 4.85 2.17
C GLU A 77 5.57 3.41 1.98
N VAL A 78 6.18 2.71 1.04
CA VAL A 78 5.94 1.28 0.80
C VAL A 78 7.21 0.52 1.12
N THR A 79 7.09 -0.48 1.97
CA THR A 79 8.24 -1.25 2.46
C THR A 79 7.86 -2.72 2.61
N SER A 80 8.83 -3.54 2.89
CA SER A 80 8.62 -4.97 3.13
C SER A 80 9.21 -5.42 4.45
#